data_b412d43236064663788ebf75a179d386
#
_entry.id   b412d43236064663788ebf75a179d386
#
_cell.length_a   1.000
_cell.length_b   1.000
_cell.length_c   1.000
_cell.angle_alpha   90.00
_cell.angle_beta   90.00
_cell.angle_gamma   90.00
#
_symmetry.space_group_name_H-M   'P 1'
#
loop_
_entity.id
_entity.type
_entity.pdbx_description
1 polymer ?
#
loop_
_entity_poly.entity_id
_entity_poly.type
_entity_poly.pdbx_seq_one_letter_code
_entity_poly.pdbx_strand_id
1 'polypeptide(L)'
;AKDSQFEKGIGEVAKTVGEVRMLLEHELDFVREQATLVEAYRTYRYTSGVRVPGPIPQLSTPCVTAMTDERGVKVTEALPRSRRGRERIAEQLIEALVAAPLLSRDEYSLLHADPHAGNLFYDEQTREIVLLDWALAERVSREARRHVAWLVILTLMRDALGMARQVE
;
A
#
# COMPACT_ATOMS: atom_id res chain seq x y z
N ALA A 1 25.19 23.18 28.40
CA ALA A 1 23.77 23.19 27.96
C ALA A 1 23.60 23.37 26.45
N LYS A 2 24.35 24.28 25.80
CA LYS A 2 24.28 24.48 24.31
C LYS A 2 24.89 23.31 23.55
N ASP A 3 26.01 22.73 24.00
CA ASP A 3 26.66 21.60 23.34
C ASP A 3 25.78 20.34 23.35
N SER A 4 25.09 20.07 24.45
CA SER A 4 24.17 18.92 24.55
C SER A 4 22.94 19.02 23.61
N GLN A 5 22.48 20.24 23.29
CA GLN A 5 21.38 20.49 22.36
C GLN A 5 21.84 20.37 20.92
N PHE A 6 23.07 20.77 20.63
CA PHE A 6 23.70 20.63 19.33
C PHE A 6 24.00 19.14 18.99
N GLU A 7 24.54 18.40 19.95
CA GLU A 7 24.77 16.93 19.79
C GLU A 7 23.48 16.14 19.57
N LYS A 8 22.40 16.50 20.27
CA LYS A 8 21.06 15.91 20.02
C LYS A 8 20.56 16.20 18.63
N GLY A 9 20.71 17.46 18.15
CA GLY A 9 20.33 17.84 16.80
C GLY A 9 21.08 17.07 15.71
N ILE A 10 22.40 16.88 15.88
CA ILE A 10 23.20 16.05 14.96
C ILE A 10 22.73 14.58 14.97
N GLY A 11 22.42 14.04 16.15
CA GLY A 11 21.91 12.68 16.27
C GLY A 11 20.58 12.47 15.57
N GLU A 12 19.65 13.44 15.68
CA GLU A 12 18.36 13.41 14.98
C GLU A 12 18.53 13.50 13.45
N VAL A 13 19.41 14.38 12.97
CA VAL A 13 19.71 14.48 11.53
C VAL A 13 20.34 13.20 11.01
N ALA A 14 21.29 12.61 11.73
CA ALA A 14 21.93 11.36 11.33
C ALA A 14 20.90 10.20 11.27
N LYS A 15 19.97 10.14 12.23
CA LYS A 15 18.87 9.18 12.22
C LYS A 15 17.97 9.37 11.01
N THR A 16 17.53 10.59 10.71
CA THR A 16 16.69 10.91 9.56
C THR A 16 17.38 10.56 8.25
N VAL A 17 18.66 10.87 8.11
CA VAL A 17 19.45 10.49 6.92
C VAL A 17 19.53 8.97 6.78
N GLY A 18 19.69 8.24 7.90
CA GLY A 18 19.66 6.78 7.92
C GLY A 18 18.32 6.21 7.46
N GLU A 19 17.21 6.77 7.91
CA GLU A 19 15.85 6.39 7.51
C GLU A 19 15.61 6.64 6.02
N VAL A 20 16.00 7.82 5.52
CA VAL A 20 15.89 8.15 4.07
C VAL A 20 16.74 7.20 3.24
N ARG A 21 17.96 6.90 3.67
CA ARG A 21 18.82 5.92 2.97
C ARG A 21 18.17 4.54 2.89
N MET A 22 17.59 4.04 3.99
CA MET A 22 16.89 2.76 4.00
C MET A 22 15.70 2.74 3.04
N LEU A 23 14.91 3.82 2.98
CA LEU A 23 13.81 3.95 2.03
C LEU A 23 14.31 3.88 0.57
N LEU A 24 15.37 4.62 0.24
CA LEU A 24 15.97 4.58 -1.09
C LEU A 24 16.56 3.20 -1.44
N GLU A 25 17.17 2.51 -0.48
CA GLU A 25 17.67 1.15 -0.68
C GLU A 25 16.52 0.17 -0.97
N HIS A 26 15.34 0.36 -0.34
CA HIS A 26 14.13 -0.42 -0.65
C HIS A 26 13.58 -0.13 -2.05
N GLU A 27 13.54 1.14 -2.47
CA GLU A 27 13.08 1.52 -3.82
C GLU A 27 13.99 0.97 -4.94
N LEU A 28 15.25 0.70 -4.63
CA LEU A 28 16.21 0.15 -5.59
C LEU A 28 16.28 -1.39 -5.57
N ASP A 29 15.56 -2.05 -4.67
CA ASP A 29 15.52 -3.51 -4.59
C ASP A 29 14.46 -4.10 -5.54
N PHE A 30 14.76 -4.08 -6.84
CA PHE A 30 13.89 -4.64 -7.88
C PHE A 30 13.61 -6.13 -7.70
N VAL A 31 14.51 -6.89 -7.05
CA VAL A 31 14.28 -8.32 -6.77
C VAL A 31 13.15 -8.48 -5.75
N ARG A 32 13.16 -7.66 -4.70
CA ARG A 32 12.09 -7.62 -3.70
C ARG A 32 10.78 -7.14 -4.35
N GLU A 33 10.81 -6.06 -5.13
CA GLU A 33 9.64 -5.55 -5.85
C GLU A 33 9.00 -6.61 -6.75
N GLN A 34 9.81 -7.35 -7.53
CA GLN A 34 9.32 -8.45 -8.36
C GLN A 34 8.64 -9.54 -7.53
N ALA A 35 9.19 -9.90 -6.39
CA ALA A 35 8.59 -10.89 -5.50
C ALA A 35 7.26 -10.40 -4.92
N THR A 36 7.17 -9.14 -4.48
CA THR A 36 5.93 -8.54 -3.98
C THR A 36 4.89 -8.36 -5.09
N LEU A 37 5.30 -7.99 -6.31
CA LEU A 37 4.42 -7.92 -7.48
C LEU A 37 3.79 -9.28 -7.81
N VAL A 38 4.58 -10.36 -7.80
CA VAL A 38 4.06 -11.73 -8.00
C VAL A 38 3.04 -12.10 -6.92
N GLU A 39 3.30 -11.77 -5.67
CA GLU A 39 2.39 -12.03 -4.56
C GLU A 39 1.11 -11.19 -4.70
N ALA A 40 1.22 -9.90 -4.99
CA ALA A 40 0.10 -9.01 -5.23
C ALA A 40 -0.78 -9.50 -6.39
N TYR A 41 -0.17 -9.85 -7.52
CA TYR A 41 -0.88 -10.39 -8.67
C TYR A 41 -1.68 -11.65 -8.31
N ARG A 42 -1.11 -12.56 -7.51
CA ARG A 42 -1.81 -13.77 -7.06
C ARG A 42 -2.95 -13.47 -6.09
N THR A 43 -2.73 -12.53 -5.17
CA THR A 43 -3.71 -12.13 -4.15
C THR A 43 -4.92 -11.47 -4.77
N TYR A 44 -4.70 -10.53 -5.68
CA TYR A 44 -5.76 -9.70 -6.23
C TYR A 44 -6.42 -10.27 -7.51
N ARG A 45 -5.87 -11.32 -8.13
CA ARG A 45 -6.40 -11.87 -9.41
C ARG A 45 -7.86 -12.29 -9.38
N TYR A 46 -8.42 -12.52 -8.19
CA TYR A 46 -9.83 -12.89 -8.00
C TYR A 46 -10.65 -11.80 -7.30
N THR A 47 -10.05 -10.65 -7.01
CA THR A 47 -10.74 -9.53 -6.38
C THR A 47 -11.48 -8.74 -7.45
N SER A 48 -12.81 -8.69 -7.34
CA SER A 48 -13.64 -8.00 -8.31
C SER A 48 -13.35 -6.50 -8.33
N GLY A 49 -13.17 -5.95 -9.52
CA GLY A 49 -12.94 -4.51 -9.70
C GLY A 49 -11.52 -4.03 -9.36
N VAL A 50 -10.58 -4.96 -9.15
CA VAL A 50 -9.17 -4.65 -8.88
C VAL A 50 -8.28 -5.43 -9.82
N ARG A 51 -7.26 -4.80 -10.33
CA ARG A 51 -6.25 -5.39 -11.20
C ARG A 51 -4.84 -5.00 -10.74
N VAL A 52 -3.92 -5.94 -10.85
CA VAL A 52 -2.48 -5.75 -10.62
C VAL A 52 -1.77 -6.19 -11.89
N PRO A 53 -0.74 -5.48 -12.35
CA PRO A 53 0.02 -5.88 -13.53
C PRO A 53 0.56 -7.30 -13.42
N GLY A 54 0.44 -8.07 -14.51
CA GLY A 54 1.00 -9.41 -14.56
C GLY A 54 2.52 -9.38 -14.64
N PRO A 55 3.26 -10.01 -13.71
CA PRO A 55 4.73 -10.06 -13.79
C PRO A 55 5.18 -10.87 -15.01
N ILE A 56 6.28 -10.44 -15.65
CA ILE A 56 6.93 -11.13 -16.79
C ILE A 56 8.36 -11.50 -16.37
N PRO A 57 8.53 -12.62 -15.65
CA PRO A 57 9.83 -13.00 -15.07
C PRO A 57 10.93 -13.20 -16.12
N GLN A 58 10.58 -13.65 -17.33
CA GLN A 58 11.51 -13.91 -18.42
C GLN A 58 12.17 -12.64 -18.97
N LEU A 59 11.57 -11.48 -18.74
CA LEU A 59 12.05 -10.17 -19.17
C LEU A 59 12.55 -9.33 -17.98
N SER A 60 12.45 -9.85 -16.75
CA SER A 60 12.92 -9.18 -15.54
C SER A 60 14.37 -9.52 -15.22
N THR A 61 15.09 -8.58 -14.64
CA THR A 61 16.48 -8.72 -14.17
C THR A 61 16.60 -8.10 -12.77
N PRO A 62 17.73 -8.25 -12.06
CA PRO A 62 17.93 -7.57 -10.78
C PRO A 62 17.84 -6.03 -10.83
N CYS A 63 17.85 -5.43 -12.03
CA CYS A 63 17.79 -3.99 -12.22
C CYS A 63 16.58 -3.54 -13.05
N VAL A 64 15.70 -4.45 -13.46
CA VAL A 64 14.55 -4.16 -14.32
C VAL A 64 13.39 -5.07 -13.94
N THR A 65 12.26 -4.51 -13.60
CA THR A 65 10.99 -5.23 -13.44
C THR A 65 10.18 -5.13 -14.74
N ALA A 66 9.87 -6.27 -15.35
CA ALA A 66 8.98 -6.34 -16.52
C ALA A 66 7.60 -6.84 -16.09
N MET A 67 6.56 -6.15 -16.54
CA MET A 67 5.15 -6.47 -16.25
C MET A 67 4.26 -6.16 -17.44
N THR A 68 3.01 -6.61 -17.41
CA THR A 68 2.02 -6.26 -18.43
C THR A 68 1.74 -4.76 -18.42
N ASP A 69 1.55 -4.20 -19.62
CA ASP A 69 1.09 -2.82 -19.78
C ASP A 69 -0.40 -2.74 -19.38
N GLU A 70 -0.72 -1.88 -18.45
CA GLU A 70 -2.07 -1.73 -17.92
C GLU A 70 -2.71 -0.43 -18.45
N ARG A 71 -3.92 -0.57 -18.96
CA ARG A 71 -4.72 0.57 -19.41
C ARG A 71 -5.33 1.30 -18.20
N GLY A 72 -5.54 2.58 -18.38
CA GLY A 72 -6.20 3.42 -17.40
C GLY A 72 -5.54 4.79 -17.31
N VAL A 73 -6.15 5.66 -16.52
CA VAL A 73 -5.63 6.97 -16.17
C VAL A 73 -5.61 7.10 -14.65
N LYS A 74 -4.81 8.01 -14.11
CA LYS A 74 -4.76 8.22 -12.68
C LYS A 74 -6.16 8.42 -12.10
N VAL A 75 -6.44 7.83 -10.97
CA VAL A 75 -7.75 7.91 -10.30
C VAL A 75 -8.22 9.37 -10.15
N THR A 76 -7.31 10.31 -9.88
CA THR A 76 -7.60 11.74 -9.76
C THR A 76 -8.03 12.40 -11.08
N GLU A 77 -7.64 11.84 -12.22
CA GLU A 77 -7.98 12.33 -13.57
C GLU A 77 -9.25 11.63 -14.10
N ALA A 78 -9.50 10.40 -13.66
CA ALA A 78 -10.62 9.56 -14.09
C ALA A 78 -11.92 9.80 -13.30
N LEU A 79 -11.99 10.80 -12.40
CA LEU A 79 -13.15 10.97 -11.53
C LEU A 79 -14.45 11.14 -12.32
N PRO A 80 -15.38 10.17 -12.27
CA PRO A 80 -16.66 10.25 -12.96
C PRO A 80 -17.45 11.47 -12.50
N ARG A 81 -18.18 12.13 -13.41
CA ARG A 81 -19.04 13.25 -13.07
C ARG A 81 -20.20 12.82 -12.17
N SER A 82 -20.66 11.56 -12.30
CA SER A 82 -21.79 11.06 -11.50
C SER A 82 -21.33 10.70 -10.08
N ARG A 83 -22.20 10.99 -9.10
CA ARG A 83 -22.00 10.61 -7.69
C ARG A 83 -21.77 9.09 -7.55
N ARG A 84 -22.62 8.28 -8.20
CA ARG A 84 -22.51 6.81 -8.18
C ARG A 84 -21.18 6.30 -8.73
N GLY A 85 -20.65 6.95 -9.78
CA GLY A 85 -19.33 6.58 -10.31
C GLY A 85 -18.21 6.82 -9.31
N ARG A 86 -18.23 7.97 -8.62
CA ARG A 86 -17.23 8.28 -7.58
C ARG A 86 -17.36 7.36 -6.37
N GLU A 87 -18.59 7.07 -5.93
CA GLU A 87 -18.85 6.12 -4.84
C GLU A 87 -18.29 4.73 -5.17
N ARG A 88 -18.48 4.23 -6.40
CA ARG A 88 -17.91 2.96 -6.84
C ARG A 88 -16.39 2.94 -6.78
N ILE A 89 -15.72 3.98 -7.29
CA ILE A 89 -14.24 4.07 -7.20
C ILE A 89 -13.80 4.08 -5.75
N ALA A 90 -14.46 4.82 -4.87
CA ALA A 90 -14.15 4.86 -3.46
C ALA A 90 -14.34 3.49 -2.78
N GLU A 91 -15.44 2.79 -3.08
CA GLU A 91 -15.69 1.43 -2.58
C GLU A 91 -14.60 0.46 -3.05
N GLN A 92 -14.22 0.49 -4.33
CA GLN A 92 -13.15 -0.36 -4.86
C GLN A 92 -11.80 -0.05 -4.21
N LEU A 93 -11.47 1.22 -3.98
CA LEU A 93 -10.24 1.62 -3.27
C LEU A 93 -10.24 1.13 -1.82
N ILE A 94 -11.36 1.30 -1.10
CA ILE A 94 -11.49 0.80 0.27
C ILE A 94 -11.37 -0.73 0.29
N GLU A 95 -12.04 -1.42 -0.63
CA GLU A 95 -11.95 -2.88 -0.73
C GLU A 95 -10.50 -3.33 -0.99
N ALA A 96 -9.83 -2.74 -1.98
CA ALA A 96 -8.50 -3.15 -2.37
C ALA A 96 -7.42 -2.80 -1.33
N LEU A 97 -7.44 -1.58 -0.79
CA LEU A 97 -6.36 -1.06 0.04
C LEU A 97 -6.56 -1.30 1.54
N VAL A 98 -7.80 -1.55 1.96
CA VAL A 98 -8.15 -1.67 3.38
C VAL A 98 -8.81 -3.01 3.68
N ALA A 99 -9.98 -3.31 3.07
CA ALA A 99 -10.76 -4.48 3.46
C ALA A 99 -10.06 -5.79 3.08
N ALA A 100 -9.59 -5.94 1.85
CA ALA A 100 -8.93 -7.17 1.40
C ALA A 100 -7.68 -7.50 2.25
N PRO A 101 -6.73 -6.57 2.49
CA PRO A 101 -5.60 -6.88 3.35
C PRO A 101 -5.98 -7.10 4.82
N LEU A 102 -6.85 -6.26 5.43
CA LEU A 102 -7.18 -6.38 6.85
C LEU A 102 -8.04 -7.61 7.18
N LEU A 103 -8.96 -7.99 6.28
CA LEU A 103 -9.91 -9.08 6.52
C LEU A 103 -9.44 -10.42 5.95
N SER A 104 -8.25 -10.50 5.37
CA SER A 104 -7.65 -11.74 4.89
C SER A 104 -7.65 -12.81 5.99
N ARG A 105 -7.88 -14.07 5.58
CA ARG A 105 -7.83 -15.25 6.49
C ARG A 105 -6.43 -15.82 6.63
N ASP A 106 -5.49 -15.40 5.79
CA ASP A 106 -4.12 -15.89 5.80
C ASP A 106 -3.35 -15.39 7.03
N GLU A 107 -2.26 -16.05 7.38
CA GLU A 107 -1.38 -15.64 8.49
C GLU A 107 -0.76 -14.27 8.23
N TYR A 108 -0.34 -14.03 7.00
CA TYR A 108 0.15 -12.75 6.53
C TYR A 108 -0.70 -12.25 5.37
N SER A 109 -0.83 -10.95 5.25
CA SER A 109 -1.48 -10.31 4.12
C SER A 109 -0.61 -9.19 3.60
N LEU A 110 -0.60 -9.01 2.29
CA LEU A 110 0.15 -7.97 1.63
C LEU A 110 -0.62 -6.65 1.71
N LEU A 111 0.02 -5.61 2.27
CA LEU A 111 -0.48 -4.25 2.31
C LEU A 111 0.29 -3.40 1.31
N HIS A 112 -0.43 -2.67 0.46
CA HIS A 112 0.16 -1.66 -0.42
C HIS A 112 0.52 -0.42 0.41
N ALA A 113 1.75 -0.30 0.87
CA ALA A 113 2.12 0.72 1.85
C ALA A 113 2.26 2.14 1.28
N ASP A 114 2.22 2.30 -0.05
CA ASP A 114 2.31 3.61 -0.72
C ASP A 114 1.18 3.85 -1.76
N PRO A 115 -0.08 3.92 -1.34
CA PRO A 115 -1.23 4.08 -2.25
C PRO A 115 -1.45 5.54 -2.67
N HIS A 116 -0.41 6.23 -3.12
CA HIS A 116 -0.58 7.59 -3.64
C HIS A 116 -1.23 7.59 -5.04
N ALA A 117 -1.77 8.73 -5.46
CA ALA A 117 -2.53 8.86 -6.70
C ALA A 117 -1.74 8.51 -7.98
N GLY A 118 -0.41 8.52 -7.93
CA GLY A 118 0.48 8.10 -9.02
C GLY A 118 0.48 6.59 -9.24
N ASN A 119 0.14 5.80 -8.20
CA ASN A 119 0.14 4.34 -8.21
C ASN A 119 -1.27 3.76 -8.35
N LEU A 120 -2.30 4.61 -8.42
CA LEU A 120 -3.70 4.22 -8.51
C LEU A 120 -4.30 4.67 -9.83
N PHE A 121 -4.55 3.72 -10.74
CA PHE A 121 -5.16 3.99 -12.02
C PHE A 121 -6.58 3.44 -12.06
N TYR A 122 -7.41 4.00 -12.92
CA TYR A 122 -8.76 3.53 -13.19
C TYR A 122 -8.94 3.31 -14.69
N ASP A 123 -9.35 2.11 -15.03
CA ASP A 123 -9.73 1.75 -16.40
C ASP A 123 -11.24 1.92 -16.56
N GLU A 124 -11.67 2.92 -17.33
CA GLU A 124 -13.09 3.20 -17.56
C GLU A 124 -13.80 2.10 -18.37
N GLN A 125 -13.06 1.36 -19.19
CA GLN A 125 -13.64 0.31 -20.04
C GLN A 125 -14.00 -0.93 -19.22
N THR A 126 -13.07 -1.40 -18.37
CA THR A 126 -13.30 -2.55 -17.50
C THR A 126 -13.92 -2.14 -16.15
N ARG A 127 -13.87 -0.86 -15.80
CA ARG A 127 -14.30 -0.28 -14.51
C ARG A 127 -13.54 -0.85 -13.34
N GLU A 128 -12.24 -1.07 -13.51
CA GLU A 128 -11.35 -1.62 -12.51
C GLU A 128 -10.34 -0.59 -12.03
N ILE A 129 -9.97 -0.69 -10.75
CA ILE A 129 -8.80 -0.03 -10.19
C ILE A 129 -7.57 -0.85 -10.57
N VAL A 130 -6.53 -0.20 -11.05
CA VAL A 130 -5.21 -0.80 -11.28
C VAL A 130 -4.26 -0.31 -10.19
N LEU A 131 -3.69 -1.25 -9.46
CA LEU A 131 -2.71 -0.98 -8.40
C LEU A 131 -1.31 -1.19 -8.97
N LEU A 132 -0.54 -0.12 -9.06
CA LEU A 132 0.83 -0.10 -9.55
C LEU A 132 1.80 0.04 -8.38
N ASP A 133 3.08 -0.25 -8.64
CA ASP A 133 4.19 -0.03 -7.70
C ASP A 133 4.05 -0.76 -6.36
N TRP A 134 4.71 -1.90 -6.25
CA TRP A 134 4.69 -2.77 -5.06
C TRP A 134 6.03 -2.77 -4.32
N ALA A 135 6.91 -1.80 -4.59
CA ALA A 135 8.25 -1.72 -4.00
C ALA A 135 8.19 -1.58 -2.46
N LEU A 136 7.27 -0.74 -1.96
CA LEU A 136 7.09 -0.50 -0.53
C LEU A 136 6.04 -1.40 0.14
N ALA A 137 5.51 -2.39 -0.59
CA ALA A 137 4.51 -3.30 -0.02
C ALA A 137 5.05 -4.09 1.17
N GLU A 138 4.20 -4.23 2.21
CA GLU A 138 4.56 -4.89 3.46
C GLU A 138 3.64 -6.06 3.79
N ARG A 139 4.23 -7.12 4.38
CA ARG A 139 3.48 -8.26 4.89
C ARG A 139 3.06 -8.00 6.32
N VAL A 140 1.76 -7.90 6.54
CA VAL A 140 1.18 -7.63 7.86
C VAL A 140 0.64 -8.92 8.47
N SER A 141 1.09 -9.27 9.68
CA SER A 141 0.63 -10.46 10.39
C SER A 141 -0.84 -10.36 10.77
N ARG A 142 -1.49 -11.51 10.98
CA ARG A 142 -2.88 -11.57 11.46
C ARG A 142 -3.07 -10.82 12.78
N GLU A 143 -2.11 -10.90 13.68
CA GLU A 143 -2.15 -10.20 14.96
C GLU A 143 -2.16 -8.67 14.78
N ALA A 144 -1.22 -8.13 14.00
CA ALA A 144 -1.16 -6.70 13.71
C ALA A 144 -2.45 -6.21 13.02
N ARG A 145 -2.99 -6.98 12.07
CA ARG A 145 -4.26 -6.65 11.39
C ARG A 145 -5.45 -6.62 12.37
N ARG A 146 -5.48 -7.54 13.34
CA ARG A 146 -6.51 -7.52 14.40
C ARG A 146 -6.43 -6.24 15.23
N HIS A 147 -5.22 -5.83 15.63
CA HIS A 147 -5.04 -4.58 16.36
C HIS A 147 -5.53 -3.37 15.56
N VAL A 148 -5.14 -3.28 14.28
CA VAL A 148 -5.61 -2.21 13.38
C VAL A 148 -7.14 -2.23 13.24
N ALA A 149 -7.73 -3.41 13.02
CA ALA A 149 -9.19 -3.54 12.93
C ALA A 149 -9.91 -3.09 14.21
N TRP A 150 -9.38 -3.46 15.39
CA TRP A 150 -9.89 -2.99 16.66
C TRP A 150 -9.77 -1.48 16.82
N LEU A 151 -8.64 -0.88 16.45
CA LEU A 151 -8.48 0.58 16.48
C LEU A 151 -9.51 1.29 15.59
N VAL A 152 -9.77 0.77 14.39
CA VAL A 152 -10.82 1.30 13.49
C VAL A 152 -12.20 1.21 14.15
N ILE A 153 -12.55 0.05 14.72
CA ILE A 153 -13.85 -0.14 15.40
C ILE A 153 -14.00 0.82 16.57
N LEU A 154 -13.00 0.92 17.45
CA LEU A 154 -13.03 1.81 18.61
C LEU A 154 -13.10 3.29 18.21
N THR A 155 -12.44 3.66 17.11
CA THR A 155 -12.55 5.01 16.53
C THR A 155 -13.98 5.30 16.06
N LEU A 156 -14.60 4.36 15.37
CA LEU A 156 -16.00 4.50 14.92
C LEU A 156 -16.97 4.56 16.09
N MET A 157 -16.69 3.82 17.16
CA MET A 157 -17.47 3.85 18.42
C MET A 157 -17.15 5.06 19.29
N ARG A 158 -16.14 5.88 18.94
CA ARG A 158 -15.63 7.02 19.72
C ARG A 158 -15.15 6.62 21.11
N ASP A 159 -14.62 5.41 21.26
CA ASP A 159 -14.07 4.89 22.54
C ASP A 159 -12.58 5.21 22.68
N ALA A 160 -12.28 6.41 23.20
CA ALA A 160 -10.92 6.88 23.41
C ALA A 160 -10.13 6.02 24.43
N LEU A 161 -10.81 5.49 25.46
CA LEU A 161 -10.16 4.64 26.48
C LEU A 161 -9.81 3.25 25.92
N GLY A 162 -10.68 2.69 25.10
CA GLY A 162 -10.41 1.44 24.39
C GLY A 162 -9.23 1.59 23.43
N MET A 163 -9.13 2.71 22.70
CA MET A 163 -8.00 3.00 21.80
C MET A 163 -6.67 3.07 22.58
N ALA A 164 -6.62 3.77 23.72
CA ALA A 164 -5.40 3.89 24.50
C ALA A 164 -4.85 2.52 24.94
N ARG A 165 -5.71 1.58 25.33
CA ARG A 165 -5.31 0.21 25.73
C ARG A 165 -4.78 -0.65 24.58
N GLN A 166 -5.05 -0.30 23.31
CA GLN A 166 -4.57 -1.05 22.15
C GLN A 166 -3.19 -0.59 21.67
N VAL A 167 -2.74 0.59 22.12
CA VAL A 167 -1.46 1.20 21.73
C VAL A 167 -0.36 0.94 22.77
N GLU A 168 -0.71 0.56 24.01
CA GLU A 168 0.21 0.11 25.04
C GLU A 168 0.68 -1.34 24.77
#